data_771dbf39707871605d29751ee7b7d2f8
#
_entry.id   771dbf39707871605d29751ee7b7d2f8
#
_cell.length_a   1.000
_cell.length_b   1.000
_cell.length_c   1.000
_cell.angle_alpha   90.00
_cell.angle_beta   90.00
_cell.angle_gamma   90.00
#
_symmetry.space_group_name_H-M   'P 1'
#
loop_
_entity.id
_entity.type
_entity.pdbx_description
1 polymer ?
#
loop_
_entity_poly.entity_id
_entity_poly.type
_entity_poly.pdbx_seq_one_letter_code
_entity_poly.pdbx_strand_id
1 'polypeptide(L)'
;LYLFLFDSQTILSGGKKMSVRIIVDSASDLTKERADALNLDYMPLKTIFGETEYLDGVTISHKEFYEKLIECGTIPTTSQVSPHDFEAKFKEVKEAGDTAVVICLSSLLSGTYQSAHIALDGYEDCITLVDSLNVCLGEQILVLYAVKLRDEGLSAKEIAEKLEEKKKDVCVLAVFDTLEYLKQGGRISKTAAWAGNILSIKPVIAIEKGEVAILGKARGSKNGNNILIQEVKNKNGIDFSMPYMLGYSGLDDSLLRKYIADSADLWTGQTKELPISTIGSTIGTHAGPGAICVSFFHK
;
A
#
# COMPACT_ATOMS: atom_id res chain seq x y z
N LEU A 1 -4.91 -29.09 20.83
CA LEU A 1 -4.03 -30.25 20.61
C LEU A 1 -4.68 -31.17 19.58
N TYR A 2 -4.46 -30.96 18.29
CA TYR A 2 -4.69 -31.96 17.26
C TYR A 2 -3.54 -31.91 16.28
N LEU A 3 -2.59 -32.83 16.46
CA LEU A 3 -1.60 -33.23 15.47
C LEU A 3 -2.33 -33.99 14.37
N PHE A 4 -2.32 -33.51 13.13
CA PHE A 4 -2.51 -34.36 11.96
C PHE A 4 -1.15 -34.67 11.35
N LEU A 5 -0.67 -35.86 11.61
CA LEU A 5 0.41 -36.52 10.89
C LEU A 5 -0.10 -36.89 9.49
N PHE A 6 0.40 -36.22 8.47
CA PHE A 6 0.32 -36.70 7.10
C PHE A 6 1.64 -37.37 6.75
N ASP A 7 1.60 -38.69 6.74
CA ASP A 7 2.59 -39.55 6.13
C ASP A 7 2.37 -39.53 4.61
N SER A 8 3.35 -39.03 3.87
CA SER A 8 3.37 -39.20 2.42
C SER A 8 4.81 -39.35 1.93
N GLN A 9 5.28 -40.58 1.97
CA GLN A 9 6.34 -40.99 1.08
C GLN A 9 5.76 -41.13 -0.33
N THR A 10 6.08 -40.16 -1.19
CA THR A 10 6.14 -40.40 -2.63
C THR A 10 7.40 -39.71 -3.13
N ILE A 11 8.47 -40.46 -3.20
CA ILE A 11 9.71 -40.10 -3.87
C ILE A 11 9.42 -40.15 -5.37
N LEU A 12 9.35 -39.00 -6.02
CA LEU A 12 9.44 -38.85 -7.46
C LEU A 12 10.37 -37.67 -7.79
N SER A 13 11.48 -38.05 -8.44
CA SER A 13 12.39 -37.23 -9.24
C SER A 13 12.69 -35.79 -8.76
N GLY A 14 13.95 -35.48 -8.45
CA GLY A 14 14.49 -34.21 -7.97
C GLY A 14 14.39 -33.04 -8.96
N GLY A 15 13.18 -32.57 -9.23
CA GLY A 15 12.93 -31.24 -9.80
C GLY A 15 12.65 -30.29 -8.66
N LYS A 16 13.40 -29.19 -8.55
CA LYS A 16 13.09 -28.08 -7.65
C LYS A 16 11.63 -27.69 -7.91
N LYS A 17 10.77 -27.74 -6.91
CA LYS A 17 9.36 -27.33 -7.05
C LYS A 17 9.34 -25.84 -7.37
N MET A 18 8.79 -25.49 -8.52
CA MET A 18 8.56 -24.11 -8.95
C MET A 18 7.72 -23.40 -7.88
N SER A 19 8.19 -22.25 -7.39
CA SER A 19 7.47 -21.45 -6.41
C SER A 19 6.85 -20.21 -7.05
N VAL A 20 5.78 -19.72 -6.44
CA VAL A 20 5.16 -18.45 -6.82
C VAL A 20 5.68 -17.36 -5.88
N ARG A 21 6.38 -16.38 -6.44
CA ARG A 21 6.88 -15.21 -5.71
C ARG A 21 5.91 -14.06 -5.86
N ILE A 22 5.86 -13.19 -4.86
CA ILE A 22 5.13 -11.94 -4.91
C ILE A 22 6.15 -10.81 -4.76
N ILE A 23 6.22 -9.95 -5.77
CA ILE A 23 7.08 -8.77 -5.79
C ILE A 23 6.20 -7.56 -5.53
N VAL A 24 6.57 -6.71 -4.57
CA VAL A 24 5.80 -5.54 -4.16
C VAL A 24 6.71 -4.34 -3.99
N ASP A 25 6.24 -3.16 -4.38
CA ASP A 25 6.98 -1.93 -4.10
C ASP A 25 6.66 -1.33 -2.72
N SER A 26 7.52 -0.43 -2.23
CA SER A 26 7.43 0.11 -0.87
C SER A 26 6.26 1.07 -0.66
N ALA A 27 5.62 1.56 -1.73
CA ALA A 27 4.46 2.43 -1.60
C ALA A 27 3.21 1.68 -1.06
N SER A 28 3.29 0.37 -0.90
CA SER A 28 2.32 -0.46 -0.15
C SER A 28 2.36 -0.23 1.36
N ASP A 29 3.35 0.52 1.88
CA ASP A 29 3.58 0.75 3.32
C ASP A 29 3.74 -0.53 4.15
N LEU A 30 4.08 -1.65 3.51
CA LEU A 30 4.63 -2.80 4.22
C LEU A 30 6.02 -2.45 4.73
N THR A 31 6.30 -2.71 6.00
CA THR A 31 7.68 -2.63 6.48
C THR A 31 8.50 -3.78 5.88
N LYS A 32 9.82 -3.57 5.75
CA LYS A 32 10.72 -4.61 5.22
C LYS A 32 10.63 -5.91 6.03
N GLU A 33 10.54 -5.81 7.36
CA GLU A 33 10.40 -6.95 8.26
C GLU A 33 9.09 -7.71 8.00
N ARG A 34 7.99 -6.98 7.74
CA ARG A 34 6.71 -7.60 7.42
C ARG A 34 6.72 -8.26 6.05
N ALA A 35 7.36 -7.63 5.07
CA ALA A 35 7.54 -8.20 3.73
C ALA A 35 8.35 -9.50 3.81
N ASP A 36 9.45 -9.52 4.58
CA ASP A 36 10.27 -10.72 4.78
C ASP A 36 9.49 -11.84 5.49
N ALA A 37 8.72 -11.51 6.52
CA ALA A 37 7.88 -12.47 7.24
C ALA A 37 6.79 -13.09 6.35
N LEU A 38 6.38 -12.40 5.30
CA LEU A 38 5.40 -12.87 4.31
C LEU A 38 6.06 -13.49 3.06
N ASN A 39 7.39 -13.65 3.04
CA ASN A 39 8.17 -14.10 1.87
C ASN A 39 7.84 -13.30 0.61
N LEU A 40 7.91 -11.97 0.71
CA LEU A 40 7.74 -11.04 -0.40
C LEU A 40 9.10 -10.54 -0.88
N ASP A 41 9.23 -10.33 -2.19
CA ASP A 41 10.32 -9.57 -2.77
C ASP A 41 9.98 -8.08 -2.69
N TYR A 42 10.74 -7.34 -1.90
CA TYR A 42 10.48 -5.93 -1.61
C TYR A 42 11.30 -5.02 -2.52
N MET A 43 10.64 -4.13 -3.27
CA MET A 43 11.24 -3.18 -4.19
C MET A 43 11.11 -1.75 -3.63
N PRO A 44 12.17 -1.20 -3.00
CA PRO A 44 12.08 0.11 -2.37
C PRO A 44 12.07 1.24 -3.40
N LEU A 45 11.11 2.17 -3.28
CA LEU A 45 11.20 3.48 -3.89
C LEU A 45 12.25 4.31 -3.14
N LYS A 46 12.62 5.46 -3.69
CA LYS A 46 13.56 6.38 -3.06
C LYS A 46 12.85 7.61 -2.51
N THR A 47 13.31 8.06 -1.34
CA THR A 47 12.99 9.37 -0.76
C THR A 47 14.26 10.21 -0.73
N ILE A 48 14.20 11.46 -1.19
CA ILE A 48 15.37 12.30 -1.43
C ILE A 48 15.25 13.58 -0.62
N PHE A 49 16.14 13.76 0.35
CA PHE A 49 16.31 14.98 1.15
C PHE A 49 17.53 15.76 0.65
N GLY A 50 17.29 16.84 -0.10
CA GLY A 50 18.37 17.59 -0.74
C GLY A 50 19.13 16.71 -1.74
N GLU A 51 20.39 16.38 -1.46
CA GLU A 51 21.23 15.50 -2.28
C GLU A 51 21.32 14.06 -1.75
N THR A 52 20.67 13.79 -0.61
CA THR A 52 20.76 12.46 0.03
C THR A 52 19.58 11.60 -0.33
N GLU A 53 19.85 10.44 -0.94
CA GLU A 53 18.87 9.44 -1.31
C GLU A 53 18.74 8.37 -0.22
N TYR A 54 17.51 7.99 0.11
CA TYR A 54 17.18 6.91 1.01
C TYR A 54 16.26 5.91 0.32
N LEU A 55 16.50 4.63 0.56
CA LEU A 55 15.60 3.54 0.16
C LEU A 55 14.51 3.35 1.22
N ASP A 56 13.27 3.54 0.84
CA ASP A 56 12.10 3.49 1.72
C ASP A 56 12.00 2.14 2.44
N GLY A 57 11.92 2.17 3.77
CA GLY A 57 11.88 0.98 4.62
C GLY A 57 13.17 0.15 4.67
N VAL A 58 14.26 0.59 3.99
CA VAL A 58 15.55 -0.13 3.93
C VAL A 58 16.68 0.70 4.55
N THR A 59 16.91 1.93 4.05
CA THR A 59 17.96 2.82 4.57
C THR A 59 17.41 3.99 5.37
N ILE A 60 16.10 4.10 5.45
CA ILE A 60 15.37 4.99 6.35
C ILE A 60 14.11 4.27 6.83
N SER A 61 13.93 4.16 8.14
CA SER A 61 12.70 3.64 8.73
C SER A 61 11.57 4.68 8.67
N HIS A 62 10.32 4.25 8.83
CA HIS A 62 9.17 5.16 8.88
C HIS A 62 9.35 6.22 9.97
N LYS A 63 9.83 5.82 11.16
CA LYS A 63 10.07 6.75 12.28
C LYS A 63 11.15 7.77 11.94
N GLU A 64 12.33 7.34 11.50
CA GLU A 64 13.44 8.24 11.13
C GLU A 64 13.04 9.23 10.03
N PHE A 65 12.21 8.80 9.09
CA PHE A 65 11.67 9.67 8.06
C PHE A 65 10.87 10.83 8.66
N TYR A 66 9.92 10.58 9.58
CA TYR A 66 9.14 11.65 10.17
C TYR A 66 9.94 12.53 11.11
N GLU A 67 10.89 11.99 11.86
CA GLU A 67 11.84 12.77 12.65
C GLU A 67 12.60 13.75 11.74
N LYS A 68 13.17 13.25 10.65
CA LYS A 68 13.91 14.04 9.66
C LYS A 68 13.02 15.08 8.94
N LEU A 69 11.81 14.71 8.55
CA LEU A 69 10.85 15.60 7.90
C LEU A 69 10.51 16.81 8.78
N ILE A 70 10.31 16.57 10.08
CA ILE A 70 10.01 17.63 11.06
C ILE A 70 11.23 18.51 11.31
N GLU A 71 12.42 17.93 11.45
CA GLU A 71 13.66 18.66 11.71
C GLU A 71 14.08 19.51 10.53
N CYS A 72 14.04 18.98 9.30
CA CYS A 72 14.49 19.70 8.11
C CYS A 72 13.57 20.84 7.70
N GLY A 73 12.27 20.78 8.02
CA GLY A 73 11.27 21.77 7.61
C GLY A 73 11.09 21.90 6.09
N THR A 74 11.70 20.99 5.31
CA THR A 74 11.60 20.94 3.84
C THR A 74 10.96 19.64 3.41
N ILE A 75 10.07 19.72 2.41
CA ILE A 75 9.41 18.54 1.86
C ILE A 75 10.40 17.84 0.90
N PRO A 76 10.71 16.56 1.13
CA PRO A 76 11.56 15.79 0.24
C PRO A 76 10.86 15.47 -1.09
N THR A 77 11.57 14.83 -2.01
CA THR A 77 11.02 14.31 -3.26
C THR A 77 11.11 12.78 -3.25
N THR A 78 10.37 12.12 -4.15
CA THR A 78 10.41 10.68 -4.30
C THR A 78 10.82 10.30 -5.73
N SER A 79 11.42 9.11 -5.86
CA SER A 79 11.74 8.51 -7.15
C SER A 79 11.20 7.08 -7.23
N GLN A 80 10.69 6.73 -8.39
CA GLN A 80 10.19 5.38 -8.70
C GLN A 80 11.30 4.32 -8.66
N VAL A 81 10.92 3.06 -8.53
CA VAL A 81 11.82 1.92 -8.78
C VAL A 81 12.27 1.96 -10.24
N SER A 82 13.55 1.75 -10.51
CA SER A 82 14.08 1.81 -11.86
C SER A 82 13.78 0.55 -12.66
N PRO A 83 13.73 0.62 -14.03
CA PRO A 83 13.64 -0.58 -14.86
C PRO A 83 14.79 -1.57 -14.62
N HIS A 84 16.00 -1.05 -14.37
CA HIS A 84 17.17 -1.86 -14.07
C HIS A 84 17.00 -2.71 -12.79
N ASP A 85 16.42 -2.13 -11.72
CA ASP A 85 16.19 -2.85 -10.48
C ASP A 85 15.14 -3.96 -10.66
N PHE A 86 14.09 -3.70 -11.46
CA PHE A 86 13.11 -4.72 -11.84
C PHE A 86 13.71 -5.82 -12.69
N GLU A 87 14.51 -5.47 -13.71
CA GLU A 87 15.19 -6.44 -14.57
C GLU A 87 16.08 -7.39 -13.76
N ALA A 88 16.87 -6.84 -12.82
CA ALA A 88 17.68 -7.64 -11.92
C ALA A 88 16.83 -8.63 -11.13
N LYS A 89 15.67 -8.18 -10.60
CA LYS A 89 14.75 -9.03 -9.84
C LYS A 89 14.08 -10.10 -10.72
N PHE A 90 13.66 -9.75 -11.93
CA PHE A 90 13.04 -10.70 -12.88
C PHE A 90 14.03 -11.77 -13.33
N LYS A 91 15.28 -11.40 -13.51
CA LYS A 91 16.37 -12.34 -13.80
C LYS A 91 16.54 -13.36 -12.65
N GLU A 92 16.52 -12.90 -11.38
CA GLU A 92 16.59 -13.80 -10.23
C GLU A 92 15.42 -14.81 -10.21
N VAL A 93 14.20 -14.36 -10.53
CA VAL A 93 13.01 -15.23 -10.62
C VAL A 93 13.20 -16.29 -11.71
N LYS A 94 13.60 -15.87 -12.90
CA LYS A 94 13.81 -16.76 -14.05
C LYS A 94 14.92 -17.77 -13.81
N GLU A 95 16.06 -17.33 -13.27
CA GLU A 95 17.19 -18.22 -12.94
C GLU A 95 16.85 -19.22 -11.83
N ALA A 96 15.96 -18.86 -10.91
CA ALA A 96 15.44 -19.76 -9.89
C ALA A 96 14.48 -20.84 -10.46
N GLY A 97 13.93 -20.62 -11.65
CA GLY A 97 12.86 -21.43 -12.24
C GLY A 97 11.52 -21.18 -11.54
N ASP A 98 11.35 -20.03 -10.91
CA ASP A 98 10.13 -19.59 -10.25
C ASP A 98 9.22 -18.79 -11.19
N THR A 99 8.00 -18.51 -10.75
CA THR A 99 7.12 -17.50 -11.38
C THR A 99 6.83 -16.39 -10.38
N ALA A 100 6.49 -15.19 -10.85
CA ALA A 100 6.14 -14.11 -9.94
C ALA A 100 4.93 -13.30 -10.42
N VAL A 101 4.13 -12.83 -9.45
CA VAL A 101 3.22 -11.71 -9.63
C VAL A 101 3.84 -10.44 -9.04
N VAL A 102 3.89 -9.38 -9.83
CA VAL A 102 4.44 -8.07 -9.45
C VAL A 102 3.26 -7.13 -9.23
N ILE A 103 3.13 -6.60 -8.03
CA ILE A 103 2.08 -5.67 -7.66
C ILE A 103 2.74 -4.32 -7.45
N CYS A 104 2.35 -3.33 -8.25
CA CYS A 104 2.87 -1.96 -8.14
C CYS A 104 1.77 -1.00 -7.72
N LEU A 105 2.18 0.09 -7.06
CA LEU A 105 1.28 1.21 -6.84
C LEU A 105 0.72 1.74 -8.16
N SER A 106 -0.39 2.49 -8.08
CA SER A 106 -1.09 3.05 -9.24
C SER A 106 -0.15 3.71 -10.25
N SER A 107 -0.26 3.29 -11.50
CA SER A 107 0.45 3.87 -12.64
C SER A 107 0.11 5.35 -12.88
N LEU A 108 -1.00 5.83 -12.33
CA LEU A 108 -1.42 7.24 -12.40
C LEU A 108 -0.74 8.12 -11.33
N LEU A 109 -0.12 7.50 -10.31
CA LEU A 109 0.57 8.21 -9.23
C LEU A 109 2.10 8.12 -9.35
N SER A 110 2.62 7.07 -9.98
CA SER A 110 4.06 6.82 -10.12
C SER A 110 4.39 6.09 -11.41
N GLY A 111 5.59 6.33 -11.95
CA GLY A 111 6.12 5.57 -13.07
C GLY A 111 6.62 4.16 -12.71
N THR A 112 6.48 3.70 -11.46
CA THR A 112 6.99 2.39 -11.00
C THR A 112 6.42 1.23 -11.82
N TYR A 113 5.10 1.20 -12.07
CA TYR A 113 4.48 0.20 -12.93
C TYR A 113 5.05 0.23 -14.35
N GLN A 114 5.27 1.43 -14.92
CA GLN A 114 5.88 1.57 -16.24
C GLN A 114 7.33 1.08 -16.26
N SER A 115 8.09 1.29 -15.18
CA SER A 115 9.44 0.73 -15.01
C SER A 115 9.42 -0.81 -15.03
N ALA A 116 8.49 -1.42 -14.30
CA ALA A 116 8.31 -2.88 -14.31
C ALA A 116 7.91 -3.39 -15.71
N HIS A 117 7.04 -2.64 -16.42
CA HIS A 117 6.63 -3.00 -17.78
C HIS A 117 7.80 -2.94 -18.78
N ILE A 118 8.68 -1.94 -18.66
CA ILE A 118 9.89 -1.85 -19.50
C ILE A 118 10.82 -3.04 -19.23
N ALA A 119 10.96 -3.45 -17.97
CA ALA A 119 11.80 -4.57 -17.57
C ALA A 119 11.24 -5.95 -17.95
N LEU A 120 9.97 -6.02 -18.38
CA LEU A 120 9.28 -7.29 -18.63
C LEU A 120 9.79 -8.02 -19.89
N ASP A 121 10.40 -7.31 -20.83
CA ASP A 121 10.86 -7.87 -22.10
C ASP A 121 11.78 -9.09 -21.89
N GLY A 122 11.37 -10.25 -22.41
CA GLY A 122 12.04 -11.52 -22.23
C GLY A 122 11.78 -12.27 -20.91
N TYR A 123 10.82 -11.80 -20.09
CA TYR A 123 10.41 -12.42 -18.82
C TYR A 123 8.91 -12.75 -18.75
N GLU A 124 8.15 -12.57 -19.84
CA GLU A 124 6.68 -12.74 -19.90
C GLU A 124 6.21 -14.16 -19.60
N ASP A 125 7.12 -15.13 -19.73
CA ASP A 125 6.88 -16.53 -19.42
C ASP A 125 6.82 -16.82 -17.91
N CYS A 126 7.47 -15.98 -17.09
CA CYS A 126 7.57 -16.19 -15.64
C CYS A 126 7.09 -15.00 -14.78
N ILE A 127 6.90 -13.82 -15.36
CA ILE A 127 6.48 -12.61 -14.65
C ILE A 127 5.09 -12.16 -15.11
N THR A 128 4.22 -11.84 -14.16
CA THR A 128 2.90 -11.24 -14.44
C THR A 128 2.77 -9.94 -13.65
N LEU A 129 2.48 -8.83 -14.33
CA LEU A 129 2.37 -7.50 -13.72
C LEU A 129 0.91 -7.17 -13.37
N VAL A 130 0.72 -6.50 -12.25
CA VAL A 130 -0.56 -5.95 -11.79
C VAL A 130 -0.38 -4.48 -11.43
N ASP A 131 -1.07 -3.59 -12.14
CA ASP A 131 -1.29 -2.22 -11.69
C ASP A 131 -2.39 -2.25 -10.63
N SER A 132 -2.05 -1.98 -9.39
CA SER A 132 -3.03 -2.04 -8.29
C SER A 132 -4.14 -1.00 -8.43
N LEU A 133 -3.92 0.09 -9.19
CA LEU A 133 -4.74 1.30 -9.17
C LEU A 133 -5.01 1.81 -7.75
N ASN A 134 -4.14 1.46 -6.87
CA ASN A 134 -4.14 1.80 -5.45
C ASN A 134 -2.76 2.26 -5.00
N VAL A 135 -2.66 2.65 -3.75
CA VAL A 135 -1.45 3.11 -3.11
C VAL A 135 -1.60 2.94 -1.60
N CYS A 136 -0.49 2.96 -0.86
CA CYS A 136 -0.56 2.93 0.60
C CYS A 136 -1.25 1.63 1.08
N LEU A 137 -2.09 1.73 2.08
CA LEU A 137 -2.81 0.59 2.64
C LEU A 137 -3.76 -0.09 1.63
N GLY A 138 -4.19 0.60 0.57
CA GLY A 138 -5.00 0.00 -0.49
C GLY A 138 -4.22 -1.01 -1.32
N GLU A 139 -2.99 -0.70 -1.66
CA GLU A 139 -2.06 -1.63 -2.27
C GLU A 139 -1.69 -2.74 -1.27
N GLN A 140 -1.43 -2.39 0.00
CA GLN A 140 -1.10 -3.36 1.04
C GLN A 140 -2.14 -4.46 1.19
N ILE A 141 -3.45 -4.13 1.23
CA ILE A 141 -4.49 -5.14 1.36
C ILE A 141 -4.64 -6.02 0.11
N LEU A 142 -4.33 -5.50 -1.08
CA LEU A 142 -4.23 -6.31 -2.29
C LEU A 142 -3.06 -7.29 -2.22
N VAL A 143 -1.90 -6.85 -1.71
CA VAL A 143 -0.75 -7.73 -1.47
C VAL A 143 -1.08 -8.82 -0.46
N LEU A 144 -1.76 -8.49 0.64
CA LEU A 144 -2.21 -9.48 1.64
C LEU A 144 -3.19 -10.48 1.03
N TYR A 145 -4.05 -10.05 0.13
CA TYR A 145 -4.93 -10.94 -0.62
C TYR A 145 -4.14 -11.85 -1.57
N ALA A 146 -3.13 -11.32 -2.27
CA ALA A 146 -2.24 -12.14 -3.10
C ALA A 146 -1.48 -13.19 -2.29
N VAL A 147 -1.00 -12.85 -1.08
CA VAL A 147 -0.36 -13.80 -0.16
C VAL A 147 -1.32 -14.93 0.19
N LYS A 148 -2.57 -14.62 0.54
CA LYS A 148 -3.60 -15.64 0.81
C LYS A 148 -3.79 -16.58 -0.38
N LEU A 149 -3.94 -16.05 -1.59
CA LEU A 149 -4.13 -16.86 -2.81
C LEU A 149 -2.90 -17.72 -3.12
N ARG A 150 -1.69 -17.19 -2.94
CA ARG A 150 -0.44 -17.97 -3.07
C ARG A 150 -0.41 -19.14 -2.10
N ASP A 151 -0.77 -18.90 -0.85
CA ASP A 151 -0.75 -19.91 0.22
C ASP A 151 -1.88 -20.95 0.03
N GLU A 152 -2.95 -20.61 -0.71
CA GLU A 152 -3.97 -21.52 -1.22
C GLU A 152 -3.48 -22.33 -2.44
N GLY A 153 -2.30 -22.03 -2.98
CA GLY A 153 -1.65 -22.80 -4.05
C GLY A 153 -1.95 -22.33 -5.47
N LEU A 154 -2.48 -21.11 -5.67
CA LEU A 154 -2.74 -20.55 -6.98
C LEU A 154 -1.41 -20.19 -7.68
N SER A 155 -1.41 -20.30 -9.01
CA SER A 155 -0.30 -19.83 -9.85
C SER A 155 -0.22 -18.29 -9.90
N ALA A 156 0.93 -17.74 -10.31
CA ALA A 156 1.12 -16.30 -10.44
C ALA A 156 0.06 -15.67 -11.37
N LYS A 157 -0.29 -16.34 -12.45
CA LYS A 157 -1.31 -15.87 -13.40
C LYS A 157 -2.70 -15.85 -12.80
N GLU A 158 -3.11 -16.92 -12.10
CA GLU A 158 -4.42 -16.96 -11.42
C GLU A 158 -4.52 -15.92 -10.31
N ILE A 159 -3.42 -15.68 -9.56
CA ILE A 159 -3.37 -14.59 -8.56
C ILE A 159 -3.58 -13.25 -9.25
N ALA A 160 -2.85 -12.97 -10.34
CA ALA A 160 -2.98 -11.71 -11.07
C ALA A 160 -4.42 -11.50 -11.60
N GLU A 161 -5.05 -12.53 -12.17
CA GLU A 161 -6.45 -12.47 -12.63
C GLU A 161 -7.41 -12.13 -11.49
N LYS A 162 -7.21 -12.73 -10.31
CA LYS A 162 -8.00 -12.43 -9.10
C LYS A 162 -7.77 -10.99 -8.59
N LEU A 163 -6.53 -10.50 -8.64
CA LEU A 163 -6.22 -9.12 -8.25
C LEU A 163 -6.85 -8.12 -9.23
N GLU A 164 -6.78 -8.38 -10.55
CA GLU A 164 -7.43 -7.54 -11.57
C GLU A 164 -8.95 -7.44 -11.39
N GLU A 165 -9.59 -8.53 -10.95
CA GLU A 165 -11.01 -8.54 -10.62
C GLU A 165 -11.29 -7.71 -9.35
N LYS A 166 -10.47 -7.89 -8.29
CA LYS A 166 -10.74 -7.39 -6.94
C LYS A 166 -10.20 -5.98 -6.65
N LYS A 167 -9.20 -5.49 -7.39
CA LYS A 167 -8.62 -4.16 -7.14
C LYS A 167 -9.62 -3.01 -7.21
N LYS A 168 -10.69 -3.14 -7.96
CA LYS A 168 -11.78 -2.15 -8.08
C LYS A 168 -12.70 -2.09 -6.84
N ASP A 169 -12.70 -3.16 -6.03
CA ASP A 169 -13.50 -3.26 -4.81
C ASP A 169 -12.76 -2.68 -3.60
N VAL A 170 -11.49 -2.28 -3.79
CA VAL A 170 -10.67 -1.66 -2.74
C VAL A 170 -11.10 -0.21 -2.55
N CYS A 171 -11.36 0.15 -1.30
CA CYS A 171 -11.59 1.51 -0.85
C CYS A 171 -10.41 2.00 -0.01
N VAL A 172 -9.88 3.16 -0.35
CA VAL A 172 -8.87 3.88 0.44
C VAL A 172 -9.48 5.22 0.79
N LEU A 173 -9.65 5.48 2.08
CA LEU A 173 -10.20 6.71 2.62
C LEU A 173 -9.24 7.30 3.64
N ALA A 174 -8.98 8.60 3.59
CA ALA A 174 -8.07 9.23 4.52
C ALA A 174 -8.50 10.65 4.92
N VAL A 175 -8.14 11.06 6.13
CA VAL A 175 -8.19 12.46 6.59
C VAL A 175 -6.77 12.96 6.70
N PHE A 176 -6.47 14.07 6.04
CA PHE A 176 -5.15 14.69 6.06
C PHE A 176 -5.14 15.92 6.98
N ASP A 177 -3.94 16.26 7.45
CA ASP A 177 -3.74 17.53 8.16
C ASP A 177 -3.81 18.70 7.18
N THR A 178 -3.18 18.54 6.02
CA THR A 178 -3.11 19.53 4.93
C THR A 178 -2.95 18.82 3.58
N LEU A 179 -3.28 19.49 2.48
CA LEU A 179 -2.97 19.03 1.11
C LEU A 179 -1.63 19.60 0.58
N GLU A 180 -0.87 20.31 1.39
CA GLU A 180 0.35 20.97 0.94
C GLU A 180 1.37 19.97 0.39
N TYR A 181 1.55 18.84 1.07
CA TYR A 181 2.45 17.76 0.65
C TYR A 181 2.02 17.15 -0.69
N LEU A 182 0.73 16.83 -0.86
CA LEU A 182 0.19 16.33 -2.13
C LEU A 182 0.34 17.34 -3.27
N LYS A 183 0.15 18.64 -2.97
CA LYS A 183 0.27 19.71 -3.94
C LYS A 183 1.71 19.89 -4.39
N GLN A 184 2.67 19.96 -3.44
CA GLN A 184 4.09 20.09 -3.76
C GLN A 184 4.61 18.83 -4.49
N GLY A 185 4.15 17.65 -4.09
CA GLY A 185 4.48 16.39 -4.75
C GLY A 185 3.82 16.20 -6.12
N GLY A 186 2.87 17.08 -6.52
CA GLY A 186 2.19 16.99 -7.81
C GLY A 186 1.23 15.81 -7.96
N ARG A 187 0.84 15.11 -6.88
CA ARG A 187 -0.06 13.93 -6.88
C ARG A 187 -1.50 14.30 -6.57
N ILE A 188 -1.83 15.59 -6.54
CA ILE A 188 -3.20 16.07 -6.52
C ILE A 188 -3.64 16.40 -7.95
N SER A 189 -4.85 16.01 -8.34
CA SER A 189 -5.34 16.30 -9.69
C SER A 189 -5.49 17.81 -9.89
N LYS A 190 -5.21 18.30 -11.12
CA LYS A 190 -5.29 19.72 -11.49
C LYS A 190 -6.72 20.30 -11.35
N THR A 191 -7.73 19.43 -11.31
CA THR A 191 -9.13 19.80 -11.13
C THR A 191 -9.51 20.06 -9.69
N ALA A 192 -8.67 19.66 -8.74
CA ALA A 192 -8.87 19.97 -7.33
C ALA A 192 -8.48 21.43 -7.06
N ALA A 193 -9.38 22.38 -7.38
CA ALA A 193 -9.24 23.79 -7.04
C ALA A 193 -9.27 23.97 -5.51
N TRP A 194 -8.14 23.67 -4.87
CA TRP A 194 -7.93 23.97 -3.47
C TRP A 194 -7.42 25.40 -3.35
N ALA A 195 -8.30 26.35 -3.14
CA ALA A 195 -7.94 27.74 -2.90
C ALA A 195 -7.78 27.95 -1.38
N GLY A 196 -6.52 28.11 -0.96
CA GLY A 196 -6.14 28.70 0.33
C GLY A 196 -5.95 27.71 1.49
N ASN A 197 -4.89 27.93 2.26
CA ASN A 197 -4.68 27.37 3.59
C ASN A 197 -5.68 28.00 4.58
N ILE A 198 -6.84 27.39 4.77
CA ILE A 198 -7.75 27.81 5.84
C ILE A 198 -7.38 26.98 7.07
N LEU A 199 -6.92 27.66 8.10
CA LEU A 199 -6.56 27.07 9.38
C LEU A 199 -7.69 26.16 9.90
N SER A 200 -7.35 24.96 10.34
CA SER A 200 -8.28 23.95 10.90
C SER A 200 -9.19 23.22 9.89
N ILE A 201 -8.98 23.36 8.58
CA ILE A 201 -9.67 22.53 7.59
C ILE A 201 -8.89 21.24 7.37
N LYS A 202 -9.53 20.11 7.56
CA LYS A 202 -9.00 18.76 7.33
C LYS A 202 -9.57 18.23 6.01
N PRO A 203 -8.73 18.03 4.99
CA PRO A 203 -9.15 17.36 3.76
C PRO A 203 -9.50 15.90 4.01
N VAL A 204 -10.59 15.46 3.38
CA VAL A 204 -10.95 14.04 3.32
C VAL A 204 -10.78 13.60 1.87
N ILE A 205 -9.98 12.56 1.67
CA ILE A 205 -9.63 12.05 0.34
C ILE A 205 -10.00 10.58 0.19
N ALA A 206 -10.12 10.14 -1.06
CA ALA A 206 -10.12 8.74 -1.45
C ALA A 206 -9.13 8.51 -2.59
N ILE A 207 -8.79 7.25 -2.81
CA ILE A 207 -8.21 6.83 -4.09
C ILE A 207 -9.37 6.33 -4.95
N GLU A 208 -9.58 6.99 -6.08
CA GLU A 208 -10.63 6.63 -7.03
C GLU A 208 -10.01 6.44 -8.42
N LYS A 209 -10.21 5.26 -9.00
CA LYS A 209 -9.66 4.90 -10.32
C LYS A 209 -8.15 5.15 -10.44
N GLY A 210 -7.42 4.95 -9.36
CA GLY A 210 -5.96 5.10 -9.33
C GLY A 210 -5.45 6.51 -9.03
N GLU A 211 -6.31 7.50 -8.81
CA GLU A 211 -5.94 8.89 -8.53
C GLU A 211 -6.46 9.37 -7.18
N VAL A 212 -5.87 10.44 -6.65
CA VAL A 212 -6.34 11.11 -5.44
C VAL A 212 -7.59 11.93 -5.76
N ALA A 213 -8.71 11.59 -5.13
CA ALA A 213 -9.97 12.33 -5.18
C ALA A 213 -10.25 13.03 -3.85
N ILE A 214 -10.71 14.29 -3.89
CA ILE A 214 -11.12 15.02 -2.69
C ILE A 214 -12.61 14.79 -2.48
N LEU A 215 -12.96 14.08 -1.40
CA LEU A 215 -14.34 13.79 -1.02
C LEU A 215 -14.99 14.95 -0.26
N GLY A 216 -14.18 15.70 0.51
CA GLY A 216 -14.74 16.76 1.34
C GLY A 216 -13.71 17.54 2.13
N LYS A 217 -14.23 18.51 2.87
CA LYS A 217 -13.49 19.39 3.78
C LYS A 217 -14.18 19.35 5.13
N ALA A 218 -13.43 18.98 6.16
CA ALA A 218 -13.95 18.95 7.53
C ALA A 218 -13.33 20.06 8.37
N ARG A 219 -14.08 20.64 9.26
CA ARG A 219 -13.54 21.54 10.28
C ARG A 219 -13.22 20.73 11.54
N GLY A 220 -11.91 20.51 11.77
CA GLY A 220 -11.41 19.70 12.88
C GLY A 220 -11.51 18.17 12.62
N SER A 221 -10.75 17.40 13.40
CA SER A 221 -10.63 15.94 13.23
C SER A 221 -11.94 15.18 13.42
N LYS A 222 -12.80 15.58 14.37
CA LYS A 222 -14.08 14.91 14.62
C LYS A 222 -15.01 14.93 13.40
N ASN A 223 -15.10 16.05 12.70
CA ASN A 223 -15.91 16.13 11.48
C ASN A 223 -15.25 15.35 10.34
N GLY A 224 -13.91 15.30 10.26
CA GLY A 224 -13.20 14.43 9.33
C GLY A 224 -13.51 12.97 9.57
N ASN A 225 -13.46 12.52 10.82
CA ASN A 225 -13.80 11.16 11.20
C ASN A 225 -15.26 10.82 10.83
N ASN A 226 -16.21 11.74 11.06
CA ASN A 226 -17.60 11.53 10.68
C ASN A 226 -17.77 11.35 9.16
N ILE A 227 -17.04 12.11 8.34
CA ILE A 227 -17.06 11.94 6.88
C ILE A 227 -16.51 10.54 6.52
N LEU A 228 -15.37 10.12 7.09
CA LEU A 228 -14.84 8.77 6.83
C LEU A 228 -15.85 7.68 7.19
N ILE A 229 -16.47 7.77 8.37
CA ILE A 229 -17.50 6.82 8.83
C ILE A 229 -18.66 6.76 7.83
N GLN A 230 -19.11 7.93 7.37
CA GLN A 230 -20.20 8.00 6.39
C GLN A 230 -19.80 7.40 5.04
N GLU A 231 -18.57 7.66 4.59
CA GLU A 231 -18.07 7.10 3.32
C GLU A 231 -17.92 5.58 3.40
N VAL A 232 -17.46 5.02 4.52
CA VAL A 232 -17.45 3.56 4.73
C VAL A 232 -18.87 3.00 4.58
N LYS A 233 -19.88 3.66 5.16
CA LYS A 233 -21.29 3.24 5.02
C LYS A 233 -21.81 3.38 3.61
N ASN A 234 -21.47 4.47 2.91
CA ASN A 234 -21.85 4.72 1.51
C ASN A 234 -21.30 3.65 0.56
N LYS A 235 -20.15 3.04 0.91
CA LYS A 235 -19.53 1.93 0.17
C LYS A 235 -20.04 0.54 0.62
N ASN A 236 -21.26 0.45 1.19
CA ASN A 236 -21.88 -0.77 1.72
C ASN A 236 -21.12 -1.43 2.90
N GLY A 237 -20.18 -0.73 3.50
CA GLY A 237 -19.41 -1.22 4.64
C GLY A 237 -18.21 -2.08 4.27
N ILE A 238 -17.54 -2.60 5.28
CA ILE A 238 -16.31 -3.37 5.18
C ILE A 238 -16.64 -4.85 5.02
N ASP A 239 -16.00 -5.52 4.06
CA ASP A 239 -15.99 -6.98 3.99
C ASP A 239 -14.90 -7.53 4.92
N PHE A 240 -15.27 -7.94 6.12
CA PHE A 240 -14.36 -8.50 7.12
C PHE A 240 -13.83 -9.92 6.79
N SER A 241 -14.30 -10.54 5.71
CA SER A 241 -13.73 -11.80 5.20
C SER A 241 -12.48 -11.56 4.34
N MET A 242 -12.28 -10.31 3.91
CA MET A 242 -11.16 -9.83 3.12
C MET A 242 -10.17 -9.03 3.97
N PRO A 243 -8.92 -8.86 3.54
CA PRO A 243 -7.96 -7.99 4.24
C PRO A 243 -8.47 -6.55 4.35
N TYR A 244 -8.25 -5.94 5.49
CA TYR A 244 -8.46 -4.52 5.72
C TYR A 244 -7.34 -3.98 6.60
N MET A 245 -7.10 -2.67 6.59
CA MET A 245 -5.99 -2.05 7.30
C MET A 245 -6.34 -0.63 7.72
N LEU A 246 -5.88 -0.23 8.90
CA LEU A 246 -5.87 1.15 9.36
C LEU A 246 -4.43 1.64 9.40
N GLY A 247 -4.22 2.95 9.23
CA GLY A 247 -2.88 3.50 9.33
C GLY A 247 -2.84 4.96 9.68
N TYR A 248 -1.66 5.40 10.03
CA TYR A 248 -1.37 6.79 10.36
C TYR A 248 0.00 7.22 9.84
N SER A 249 0.14 8.52 9.62
CA SER A 249 1.39 9.16 9.27
C SER A 249 1.89 10.07 10.40
N GLY A 250 3.17 9.99 10.72
CA GLY A 250 3.76 10.76 11.81
C GLY A 250 4.37 9.88 12.89
N LEU A 251 4.67 10.50 14.04
CA LEU A 251 5.39 9.87 15.15
C LEU A 251 4.47 9.24 16.22
N ASP A 252 3.17 9.54 16.18
CA ASP A 252 2.20 9.01 17.13
C ASP A 252 0.86 8.67 16.44
N ASP A 253 0.10 7.76 17.04
CA ASP A 253 -1.15 7.24 16.53
C ASP A 253 -2.41 7.85 17.18
N SER A 254 -2.26 8.93 17.92
CA SER A 254 -3.33 9.54 18.71
C SER A 254 -4.57 9.89 17.89
N LEU A 255 -4.37 10.43 16.66
CA LEU A 255 -5.46 10.75 15.74
C LEU A 255 -6.17 9.50 15.23
N LEU A 256 -5.41 8.43 14.96
CA LEU A 256 -5.99 7.15 14.55
C LEU A 256 -6.79 6.51 15.70
N ARG A 257 -6.26 6.52 16.92
CA ARG A 257 -6.98 6.00 18.11
C ARG A 257 -8.27 6.75 18.33
N LYS A 258 -8.27 8.07 18.12
CA LYS A 258 -9.48 8.87 18.19
C LYS A 258 -10.49 8.47 17.10
N TYR A 259 -10.03 8.24 15.87
CA TYR A 259 -10.90 7.74 14.80
C TYR A 259 -11.50 6.38 15.15
N ILE A 260 -10.70 5.46 15.67
CA ILE A 260 -11.16 4.12 16.09
C ILE A 260 -12.25 4.25 17.17
N ALA A 261 -12.07 5.14 18.15
CA ALA A 261 -13.07 5.39 19.18
C ALA A 261 -14.35 6.04 18.61
N ASP A 262 -14.22 7.04 17.75
CA ASP A 262 -15.35 7.72 17.09
C ASP A 262 -16.12 6.78 16.15
N SER A 263 -15.48 5.73 15.62
CA SER A 263 -16.02 4.76 14.66
C SER A 263 -16.29 3.37 15.26
N ALA A 264 -16.39 3.27 16.59
CA ALA A 264 -16.52 2.00 17.30
C ALA A 264 -17.62 1.08 16.73
N ASP A 265 -18.73 1.64 16.26
CA ASP A 265 -19.85 0.89 15.67
C ASP A 265 -19.45 0.12 14.40
N LEU A 266 -18.40 0.53 13.68
CA LEU A 266 -17.92 -0.18 12.50
C LEU A 266 -17.19 -1.48 12.86
N TRP A 267 -16.57 -1.55 14.05
CA TRP A 267 -15.64 -2.59 14.45
C TRP A 267 -16.23 -3.57 15.47
N THR A 268 -17.14 -3.07 16.33
CA THR A 268 -17.72 -3.85 17.44
C THR A 268 -18.41 -5.11 16.93
N GLY A 269 -17.98 -6.26 17.44
CA GLY A 269 -18.53 -7.57 17.05
C GLY A 269 -18.03 -8.11 15.71
N GLN A 270 -17.23 -7.32 14.97
CA GLN A 270 -16.67 -7.74 13.68
C GLN A 270 -15.24 -8.28 13.82
N THR A 271 -14.43 -7.66 14.66
CA THR A 271 -13.04 -8.04 14.88
C THR A 271 -12.64 -7.88 16.33
N LYS A 272 -11.67 -8.67 16.78
CA LYS A 272 -11.09 -8.57 18.13
C LYS A 272 -9.92 -7.59 18.16
N GLU A 273 -9.21 -7.45 17.05
CA GLU A 273 -8.03 -6.62 16.93
C GLU A 273 -8.05 -5.92 15.57
N LEU A 274 -7.72 -4.65 15.56
CA LEU A 274 -7.62 -3.85 14.34
C LEU A 274 -6.18 -3.88 13.83
N PRO A 275 -5.95 -4.29 12.59
CA PRO A 275 -4.62 -4.24 11.98
C PRO A 275 -4.23 -2.77 11.73
N ILE A 276 -3.11 -2.35 12.30
CA ILE A 276 -2.60 -0.98 12.18
C ILE A 276 -1.22 -1.00 11.53
N SER A 277 -0.99 -0.12 10.58
CA SER A 277 0.29 0.13 9.92
C SER A 277 0.70 1.60 10.06
N THR A 278 2.00 1.86 9.97
CA THR A 278 2.54 3.21 9.81
C THR A 278 2.74 3.49 8.33
N ILE A 279 2.57 4.75 7.93
CA ILE A 279 2.80 5.19 6.55
C ILE A 279 4.30 5.45 6.36
N GLY A 280 4.89 4.88 5.31
CA GLY A 280 6.31 4.94 4.99
C GLY A 280 6.78 6.28 4.41
N SER A 281 8.07 6.33 4.04
CA SER A 281 8.70 7.58 3.60
C SER A 281 8.21 8.04 2.23
N THR A 282 7.96 7.10 1.32
CA THR A 282 7.45 7.41 -0.02
C THR A 282 6.09 8.07 0.06
N ILE A 283 5.14 7.44 0.74
CA ILE A 283 3.78 7.95 0.88
C ILE A 283 3.76 9.15 1.82
N GLY A 284 4.51 9.11 2.92
CA GLY A 284 4.64 10.21 3.88
C GLY A 284 5.14 11.52 3.28
N THR A 285 6.01 11.45 2.25
CA THR A 285 6.45 12.62 1.47
C THR A 285 5.26 13.36 0.83
N HIS A 286 4.23 12.63 0.40
CA HIS A 286 3.05 13.20 -0.25
C HIS A 286 1.87 13.41 0.70
N ALA A 287 1.74 12.58 1.74
CA ALA A 287 0.68 12.69 2.74
C ALA A 287 0.98 13.71 3.83
N GLY A 288 2.25 13.89 4.16
CA GLY A 288 2.69 14.64 5.34
C GLY A 288 2.37 13.92 6.65
N PRO A 289 2.78 14.48 7.80
CA PRO A 289 2.43 13.95 9.10
C PRO A 289 0.97 14.28 9.46
N GLY A 290 0.39 13.50 10.37
CA GLY A 290 -0.94 13.73 10.93
C GLY A 290 -2.10 13.26 10.04
N ALA A 291 -1.85 12.46 9.03
CA ALA A 291 -2.90 11.77 8.29
C ALA A 291 -3.31 10.46 8.98
N ILE A 292 -4.58 10.11 8.80
CA ILE A 292 -5.11 8.77 9.12
C ILE A 292 -5.76 8.18 7.88
N CYS A 293 -5.67 6.86 7.75
CA CYS A 293 -6.16 6.12 6.60
C CYS A 293 -6.91 4.87 7.04
N VAL A 294 -7.95 4.52 6.32
CA VAL A 294 -8.62 3.22 6.39
C VAL A 294 -8.75 2.65 4.99
N SER A 295 -8.33 1.39 4.82
CA SER A 295 -8.43 0.66 3.56
C SER A 295 -9.13 -0.67 3.78
N PHE A 296 -10.05 -1.00 2.88
CA PHE A 296 -10.88 -2.20 2.97
C PHE A 296 -11.44 -2.58 1.61
N PHE A 297 -11.87 -3.83 1.46
CA PHE A 297 -12.75 -4.26 0.38
C PHE A 297 -14.20 -3.97 0.79
N HIS A 298 -14.97 -3.31 -0.08
CA HIS A 298 -16.39 -3.10 0.19
C HIS A 298 -17.20 -4.39 -0.02
N LYS A 299 -18.36 -4.47 0.64
CA LYS A 299 -19.31 -5.60 0.48
C LYS A 299 -19.99 -5.60 -0.86
#